data_8cf25303c04fcf77f2f275dcf5393c97
#
_entry.id   8cf25303c04fcf77f2f275dcf5393c97
#
_cell.length_a   1.000
_cell.length_b   1.000
_cell.length_c   1.000
_cell.angle_alpha   90.00
_cell.angle_beta   90.00
_cell.angle_gamma   90.00
#
_symmetry.space_group_name_H-M   'P 1'
#
loop_
_entity.id
_entity.type
_entity.pdbx_description
1 polymer ?
#
loop_
_entity_poly.entity_id
_entity_poly.type
_entity_poly.pdbx_seq_one_letter_code
_entity_poly.pdbx_strand_id
1 'polypeptide(L)'
;KRSLDFSKMEEQLGDERIVPFSFSTDPESVQKEQASCWLTYTNENTHEIIRNNLDRSPIYAGIIEGTGPRYCPSIEDKVVKFAEKERHQVFIEPEGLHTNEMYVGGMSSSLPEDVQLAMYRTVPGLEHCEIVRNAYAIEYDCINAKQLNPSLEFKNINGLFSGGQFNGSSGYEEAASQGLIAGINAAMSVLHRDPLILDRSESYIGVLIDDLVTKDNREPYRMMTSRAEYRLLLRQDNADLRLRKNCLLYTSPSPRDCS
;
A
#
# COMPACT_ATOMS: atom_id res chain seq x y z
N LYS A 1 19.80 14.19 5.81
CA LYS A 1 21.04 13.41 5.91
C LYS A 1 22.09 14.11 6.78
N ARG A 2 22.31 15.40 6.59
CA ARG A 2 23.37 16.18 7.30
C ARG A 2 23.12 16.35 8.80
N SER A 3 21.86 16.32 9.24
CA SER A 3 21.44 16.49 10.64
C SER A 3 21.25 15.19 11.40
N LEU A 4 21.66 14.05 10.82
CA LEU A 4 21.51 12.72 11.39
C LEU A 4 22.88 12.15 11.80
N ASP A 5 22.90 11.41 12.90
CA ASP A 5 24.06 10.68 13.39
C ASP A 5 23.92 9.18 13.10
N PHE A 6 24.40 8.74 11.96
CA PHE A 6 24.33 7.36 11.51
C PHE A 6 25.17 6.41 12.36
N SER A 7 26.13 6.90 13.16
CA SER A 7 26.94 6.04 14.04
C SER A 7 26.13 5.38 15.15
N LYS A 8 24.93 5.88 15.42
CA LYS A 8 23.98 5.36 16.42
C LYS A 8 22.91 4.44 15.82
N MET A 9 23.00 4.14 14.53
CA MET A 9 22.04 3.34 13.80
C MET A 9 22.72 2.10 13.22
N GLU A 10 21.94 1.07 12.97
CA GLU A 10 22.40 -0.14 12.30
C GLU A 10 22.24 0.01 10.78
N GLU A 11 23.37 -0.04 10.06
CA GLU A 11 23.33 0.04 8.60
C GLU A 11 22.76 -1.25 8.00
N GLN A 12 21.79 -1.10 7.11
CA GLN A 12 21.18 -2.17 6.33
C GLN A 12 21.67 -2.03 4.90
N LEU A 13 22.58 -2.90 4.51
CA LEU A 13 23.13 -2.94 3.15
C LEU A 13 22.07 -3.49 2.17
N GLY A 14 22.25 -3.16 0.88
CA GLY A 14 21.50 -3.80 -0.18
C GLY A 14 21.83 -5.29 -0.34
N ASP A 15 21.07 -5.98 -1.18
CA ASP A 15 21.25 -7.39 -1.45
C ASP A 15 22.62 -7.67 -2.09
N GLU A 16 23.33 -8.72 -1.65
CA GLU A 16 24.58 -9.18 -2.29
C GLU A 16 24.36 -9.55 -3.75
N ARG A 17 23.19 -10.09 -4.06
CA ARG A 17 22.78 -10.44 -5.40
C ARG A 17 21.39 -9.88 -5.70
N ILE A 18 21.33 -8.97 -6.67
CA ILE A 18 20.04 -8.42 -7.12
C ILE A 18 19.29 -9.48 -7.91
N VAL A 19 18.08 -9.83 -7.48
CA VAL A 19 17.16 -10.69 -8.20
C VAL A 19 16.24 -9.83 -9.05
N PRO A 20 16.27 -9.92 -10.39
CA PRO A 20 15.39 -9.13 -11.23
C PRO A 20 13.93 -9.56 -11.06
N PHE A 21 12.99 -8.60 -11.20
CA PHE A 21 11.55 -8.89 -11.15
C PHE A 21 11.04 -9.62 -12.39
N SER A 22 11.73 -9.51 -13.52
CA SER A 22 11.38 -10.17 -14.77
C SER A 22 12.11 -11.50 -14.94
N PHE A 23 11.39 -12.57 -15.26
CA PHE A 23 11.95 -13.87 -15.58
C PHE A 23 12.82 -13.88 -16.86
N SER A 24 12.63 -12.91 -17.75
CA SER A 24 13.40 -12.76 -18.99
C SER A 24 14.65 -11.91 -18.84
N THR A 25 14.88 -11.31 -17.69
CA THR A 25 16.08 -10.50 -17.43
C THR A 25 17.19 -11.40 -16.88
N ASP A 26 18.35 -11.39 -17.52
CA ASP A 26 19.53 -12.07 -17.01
C ASP A 26 19.96 -11.43 -15.67
N PRO A 27 19.98 -12.17 -14.56
CA PRO A 27 20.41 -11.66 -13.26
C PRO A 27 21.81 -11.03 -13.27
N GLU A 28 22.71 -11.55 -14.08
CA GLU A 28 24.09 -11.04 -14.18
C GLU A 28 24.17 -9.69 -14.92
N SER A 29 23.11 -9.32 -15.67
CA SER A 29 23.02 -8.03 -16.34
C SER A 29 22.55 -6.90 -15.42
N VAL A 30 22.01 -7.22 -14.23
CA VAL A 30 21.46 -6.24 -13.29
C VAL A 30 22.56 -5.82 -12.33
N GLN A 31 23.32 -4.81 -12.72
CA GLN A 31 24.29 -4.16 -11.85
C GLN A 31 23.84 -2.73 -11.58
N LYS A 32 23.49 -2.41 -10.34
CA LYS A 32 23.12 -1.07 -9.89
C LYS A 32 23.82 -0.76 -8.60
N GLU A 33 24.26 0.48 -8.48
CA GLU A 33 24.66 1.03 -7.19
C GLU A 33 23.45 0.97 -6.24
N GLN A 34 23.61 0.30 -5.12
CA GLN A 34 22.59 0.19 -4.09
C GLN A 34 22.86 1.21 -2.99
N ALA A 35 21.79 1.79 -2.45
CA ALA A 35 21.85 2.68 -1.31
C ALA A 35 21.52 1.90 -0.04
N SER A 36 22.31 2.10 1.02
CA SER A 36 21.97 1.58 2.35
C SER A 36 20.80 2.36 2.94
N CYS A 37 20.01 1.67 3.74
CA CYS A 37 19.14 2.30 4.74
C CYS A 37 19.67 2.03 6.15
N TRP A 38 19.09 2.66 7.16
CA TRP A 38 19.54 2.52 8.54
C TRP A 38 18.36 2.18 9.44
N LEU A 39 18.61 1.31 10.39
CA LEU A 39 17.64 0.89 11.39
C LEU A 39 17.99 1.52 12.75
N THR A 40 17.00 2.12 13.36
CA THR A 40 17.02 2.59 14.74
C THR A 40 15.70 2.27 15.43
N TYR A 41 15.50 2.74 16.66
CA TYR A 41 14.33 2.36 17.44
C TYR A 41 13.81 3.53 18.27
N THR A 42 12.49 3.57 18.47
CA THR A 42 11.90 4.37 19.53
C THR A 42 12.34 3.87 20.90
N ASN A 43 12.09 4.64 21.92
CA ASN A 43 12.36 4.30 23.32
C ASN A 43 11.25 4.81 24.24
N GLU A 44 11.39 4.58 25.54
CA GLU A 44 10.36 4.98 26.51
C GLU A 44 10.10 6.49 26.51
N ASN A 45 11.14 7.32 26.34
CA ASN A 45 10.96 8.79 26.26
C ASN A 45 10.12 9.17 25.02
N THR A 46 10.34 8.47 23.89
CA THR A 46 9.53 8.65 22.69
C THR A 46 8.06 8.31 22.97
N HIS A 47 7.84 7.17 23.63
CA HIS A 47 6.49 6.68 23.95
C HIS A 47 5.78 7.57 24.97
N GLU A 48 6.50 8.10 25.97
CA GLU A 48 5.95 9.03 26.95
C GLU A 48 5.49 10.34 26.29
N ILE A 49 6.29 10.92 25.40
CA ILE A 49 5.89 12.12 24.65
C ILE A 49 4.61 11.86 23.86
N ILE A 50 4.51 10.71 23.19
CA ILE A 50 3.33 10.33 22.40
C ILE A 50 2.12 10.19 23.33
N ARG A 51 2.22 9.42 24.41
CA ARG A 51 1.11 9.18 25.35
C ARG A 51 0.58 10.48 25.98
N ASN A 52 1.48 11.40 26.30
CA ASN A 52 1.12 12.68 26.92
C ASN A 52 0.47 13.69 25.94
N ASN A 53 0.42 13.37 24.66
CA ASN A 53 -0.13 14.24 23.61
C ASN A 53 -1.20 13.55 22.73
N LEU A 54 -1.74 12.41 23.15
CA LEU A 54 -2.76 11.69 22.38
C LEU A 54 -4.02 12.53 22.16
N ASP A 55 -4.40 13.36 23.12
CA ASP A 55 -5.52 14.30 23.03
C ASP A 55 -5.35 15.37 21.94
N ARG A 56 -4.13 15.59 21.49
CA ARG A 56 -3.77 16.51 20.40
C ARG A 56 -3.72 15.83 19.03
N SER A 57 -3.84 14.50 18.98
CA SER A 57 -3.90 13.74 17.73
C SER A 57 -5.32 13.84 17.15
N PRO A 58 -5.50 14.28 15.88
CA PRO A 58 -6.80 14.32 15.22
C PRO A 58 -7.55 12.98 15.22
N ILE A 59 -6.81 11.86 15.20
CA ILE A 59 -7.38 10.50 15.25
C ILE A 59 -7.97 10.24 16.64
N TYR A 60 -7.23 10.54 17.71
CA TYR A 60 -7.65 10.27 19.09
C TYR A 60 -8.58 11.35 19.65
N ALA A 61 -8.51 12.56 19.13
CA ALA A 61 -9.43 13.65 19.46
C ALA A 61 -10.81 13.53 18.78
N GLY A 62 -11.01 12.51 17.93
CA GLY A 62 -12.28 12.31 17.22
C GLY A 62 -12.57 13.31 16.11
N ILE A 63 -11.54 14.01 15.63
CA ILE A 63 -11.65 14.93 14.48
C ILE A 63 -11.71 14.13 13.18
N ILE A 64 -10.96 13.03 13.11
CA ILE A 64 -11.01 12.08 12.01
C ILE A 64 -11.98 10.97 12.42
N GLU A 65 -13.10 10.88 11.72
CA GLU A 65 -14.14 9.88 11.96
C GLU A 65 -13.98 8.65 11.08
N GLY A 66 -13.20 8.75 9.99
CA GLY A 66 -12.95 7.68 9.04
C GLY A 66 -12.11 6.55 9.63
N THR A 67 -12.38 5.33 9.20
CA THR A 67 -11.53 4.18 9.50
C THR A 67 -10.24 4.29 8.70
N GLY A 68 -9.11 4.52 9.37
CA GLY A 68 -7.79 4.59 8.73
C GLY A 68 -7.38 3.30 8.03
N PRO A 69 -6.29 3.32 7.26
CA PRO A 69 -5.78 2.13 6.58
C PRO A 69 -5.47 1.03 7.59
N ARG A 70 -6.12 -0.12 7.45
CA ARG A 70 -6.11 -1.21 8.44
C ARG A 70 -4.72 -1.76 8.77
N TYR A 71 -3.77 -1.64 7.83
CA TYR A 71 -2.46 -2.28 7.92
C TYR A 71 -1.29 -1.30 7.96
N CYS A 72 -1.55 -0.02 8.19
CA CYS A 72 -0.53 1.01 8.34
C CYS A 72 -0.78 1.83 9.62
N PRO A 73 -0.57 1.22 10.82
CA PRO A 73 -0.82 1.93 12.08
C PRO A 73 0.15 3.09 12.23
N SER A 74 -0.34 4.21 12.71
CA SER A 74 0.48 5.34 13.14
C SER A 74 1.39 4.94 14.32
N ILE A 75 2.39 5.76 14.63
CA ILE A 75 3.21 5.49 15.81
C ILE A 75 2.39 5.59 17.09
N GLU A 76 1.40 6.47 17.16
CA GLU A 76 0.45 6.57 18.27
C GLU A 76 -0.32 5.25 18.46
N ASP A 77 -0.81 4.68 17.35
CA ASP A 77 -1.49 3.38 17.36
C ASP A 77 -0.58 2.27 17.87
N LYS A 78 0.68 2.25 17.45
CA LYS A 78 1.65 1.25 17.91
C LYS A 78 1.90 1.37 19.40
N VAL A 79 2.11 2.59 19.90
CA VAL A 79 2.38 2.85 21.31
C VAL A 79 1.18 2.52 22.21
N VAL A 80 -0.05 2.71 21.71
CA VAL A 80 -1.28 2.40 22.46
C VAL A 80 -1.62 0.91 22.38
N LYS A 81 -1.63 0.33 21.16
CA LYS A 81 -2.08 -1.05 20.94
C LYS A 81 -1.05 -2.11 21.37
N PHE A 82 0.24 -1.74 21.37
CA PHE A 82 1.35 -2.60 21.75
C PHE A 82 2.13 -1.96 22.91
N ALA A 83 1.42 -1.58 23.95
CA ALA A 83 1.98 -0.87 25.12
C ALA A 83 3.05 -1.65 25.87
N GLU A 84 3.07 -2.99 25.71
CA GLU A 84 4.07 -3.88 26.27
C GLU A 84 5.42 -3.87 25.53
N LYS A 85 5.46 -3.24 24.33
CA LYS A 85 6.69 -3.13 23.56
C LYS A 85 7.51 -1.94 24.03
N GLU A 86 8.74 -2.21 24.45
CA GLU A 86 9.70 -1.18 24.89
C GLU A 86 10.18 -0.29 23.75
N ARG A 87 10.12 -0.78 22.50
CA ARG A 87 10.59 -0.07 21.31
C ARG A 87 9.89 -0.52 20.04
N HIS A 88 9.82 0.37 19.06
CA HIS A 88 9.39 0.10 17.70
C HIS A 88 10.49 0.42 16.71
N GLN A 89 10.57 -0.33 15.63
CA GLN A 89 11.54 -0.11 14.55
C GLN A 89 11.27 1.20 13.81
N VAL A 90 12.36 1.90 13.51
CA VAL A 90 12.37 3.13 12.73
C VAL A 90 13.41 2.96 11.62
N PHE A 91 12.97 3.04 10.37
CA PHE A 91 13.84 2.95 9.21
C PHE A 91 14.16 4.34 8.67
N ILE A 92 15.42 4.58 8.37
CA ILE A 92 15.92 5.83 7.78
C ILE A 92 16.38 5.50 6.36
N GLU A 93 15.62 5.95 5.39
CA GLU A 93 15.77 5.58 3.99
C GLU A 93 16.07 6.81 3.14
N PRO A 94 17.07 6.79 2.24
CA PRO A 94 17.33 7.92 1.36
C PRO A 94 16.19 8.09 0.34
N GLU A 95 15.64 9.29 0.23
CA GLU A 95 14.65 9.63 -0.80
C GLU A 95 15.26 9.60 -2.23
N GLY A 96 16.56 9.58 -2.32
CA GLY A 96 17.30 9.46 -3.57
C GLY A 96 18.79 9.57 -3.36
N LEU A 97 19.59 9.11 -4.35
CA LEU A 97 21.06 9.07 -4.27
C LEU A 97 21.69 10.46 -4.16
N HIS A 98 21.05 11.47 -4.74
CA HIS A 98 21.60 12.83 -4.86
C HIS A 98 20.90 13.87 -3.97
N THR A 99 20.04 13.44 -3.05
CA THR A 99 19.36 14.30 -2.08
C THR A 99 19.90 14.13 -0.67
N ASN A 100 19.70 15.15 0.16
CA ASN A 100 19.92 15.06 1.61
C ASN A 100 18.64 14.70 2.38
N GLU A 101 17.53 14.55 1.70
CA GLU A 101 16.28 14.15 2.32
C GLU A 101 16.29 12.65 2.64
N MET A 102 15.81 12.30 3.83
CA MET A 102 15.68 10.94 4.31
C MET A 102 14.23 10.70 4.70
N TYR A 103 13.67 9.61 4.26
CA TYR A 103 12.38 9.15 4.72
C TYR A 103 12.52 8.44 6.07
N VAL A 104 11.59 8.71 6.98
CA VAL A 104 11.56 8.10 8.30
C VAL A 104 10.40 7.12 8.36
N GLY A 105 10.68 5.86 8.04
CA GLY A 105 9.72 4.77 8.06
C GLY A 105 9.39 4.34 9.48
N GLY A 106 8.12 4.01 9.72
CA GLY A 106 7.68 3.49 11.01
C GLY A 106 7.20 4.54 12.02
N MET A 107 7.34 5.84 11.70
CA MET A 107 6.98 6.98 12.54
C MET A 107 5.83 7.83 11.96
N SER A 108 4.98 7.25 11.11
CA SER A 108 3.76 7.92 10.64
C SER A 108 2.93 8.42 11.81
N SER A 109 2.52 9.68 11.78
CA SER A 109 1.88 10.34 12.92
C SER A 109 0.90 11.41 12.46
N SER A 110 -0.15 11.62 13.25
CA SER A 110 -1.08 12.75 13.12
C SER A 110 -0.85 13.84 14.18
N LEU A 111 0.13 13.65 15.04
CA LEU A 111 0.46 14.61 16.10
C LEU A 111 0.93 15.94 15.53
N PRO A 112 0.74 17.07 16.27
CA PRO A 112 1.22 18.38 15.86
C PRO A 112 2.75 18.45 15.68
N GLU A 113 3.21 19.40 14.90
CA GLU A 113 4.62 19.58 14.53
C GLU A 113 5.57 19.66 15.71
N ASP A 114 5.21 20.39 16.76
CA ASP A 114 6.02 20.52 17.98
C ASP A 114 6.21 19.17 18.68
N VAL A 115 5.17 18.34 18.71
CA VAL A 115 5.22 17.00 19.29
C VAL A 115 6.03 16.07 18.40
N GLN A 116 5.85 16.15 17.06
CA GLN A 116 6.63 15.37 16.12
C GLN A 116 8.12 15.63 16.28
N LEU A 117 8.52 16.90 16.32
CA LEU A 117 9.92 17.26 16.51
C LEU A 117 10.47 16.75 17.86
N ALA A 118 9.68 16.88 18.94
CA ALA A 118 10.06 16.40 20.26
C ALA A 118 10.26 14.88 20.28
N MET A 119 9.31 14.10 19.74
CA MET A 119 9.43 12.63 19.70
C MET A 119 10.55 12.15 18.80
N TYR A 120 10.76 12.75 17.62
CA TYR A 120 11.87 12.37 16.73
C TYR A 120 13.23 12.57 17.42
N ARG A 121 13.42 13.66 18.15
CA ARG A 121 14.67 13.96 18.83
C ARG A 121 15.01 13.05 20.01
N THR A 122 14.11 12.18 20.43
CA THR A 122 14.41 11.14 21.43
C THR A 122 14.94 9.85 20.80
N VAL A 123 14.80 9.69 19.47
CA VAL A 123 15.23 8.50 18.75
C VAL A 123 16.74 8.57 18.51
N PRO A 124 17.51 7.50 18.83
CA PRO A 124 18.95 7.48 18.61
C PRO A 124 19.34 7.80 17.17
N GLY A 125 20.24 8.78 17.01
CA GLY A 125 20.68 9.27 15.71
C GLY A 125 19.82 10.37 15.10
N LEU A 126 18.67 10.70 15.70
CA LEU A 126 17.76 11.76 15.26
C LEU A 126 17.78 12.98 16.22
N GLU A 127 18.64 13.03 17.21
CA GLU A 127 18.65 14.05 18.27
C GLU A 127 18.75 15.49 17.74
N HIS A 128 19.38 15.65 16.59
CA HIS A 128 19.57 16.94 15.92
C HIS A 128 18.84 17.02 14.58
N CYS A 129 17.86 16.14 14.34
CA CYS A 129 17.15 16.10 13.06
C CYS A 129 16.44 17.42 12.75
N GLU A 130 16.45 17.79 11.48
CA GLU A 130 15.66 18.85 10.90
C GLU A 130 14.57 18.22 10.04
N ILE A 131 13.30 18.54 10.33
CA ILE A 131 12.16 18.02 9.59
C ILE A 131 11.92 18.89 8.36
N VAL A 132 11.90 18.29 7.17
CA VAL A 132 11.59 18.97 5.90
C VAL A 132 10.09 18.94 5.62
N ARG A 133 9.44 17.81 5.95
CA ARG A 133 7.98 17.62 5.86
C ARG A 133 7.52 16.85 7.09
N ASN A 134 6.50 17.37 7.74
CA ASN A 134 5.86 16.69 8.85
C ASN A 134 5.12 15.44 8.38
N ALA A 135 5.00 14.45 9.25
CA ALA A 135 4.03 13.38 9.08
C ALA A 135 2.61 13.96 9.15
N TYR A 136 1.66 13.28 8.54
CA TYR A 136 0.28 13.73 8.43
C TYR A 136 -0.70 12.55 8.51
N ALA A 137 -1.90 12.84 8.96
CA ALA A 137 -3.00 11.90 8.85
C ALA A 137 -3.65 12.02 7.47
N ILE A 138 -4.15 10.90 6.97
CA ILE A 138 -4.93 10.84 5.74
C ILE A 138 -6.30 10.28 6.06
N GLU A 139 -7.33 10.95 5.57
CA GLU A 139 -8.69 10.47 5.52
C GLU A 139 -9.10 10.34 4.05
N TYR A 140 -9.70 9.21 3.69
CA TYR A 140 -10.05 8.90 2.31
C TYR A 140 -11.56 8.89 2.13
N ASP A 141 -12.04 9.67 1.16
CA ASP A 141 -13.38 9.51 0.64
C ASP A 141 -13.45 8.32 -0.31
N CYS A 142 -14.57 7.61 -0.28
CA CYS A 142 -14.87 6.55 -1.23
C CYS A 142 -16.36 6.51 -1.57
N ILE A 143 -16.67 5.93 -2.71
CA ILE A 143 -18.06 5.66 -3.09
C ILE A 143 -18.55 4.37 -2.44
N ASN A 144 -19.88 4.20 -2.41
CA ASN A 144 -20.45 2.88 -2.22
C ASN A 144 -20.27 2.07 -3.51
N ALA A 145 -19.33 1.12 -3.52
CA ALA A 145 -18.97 0.35 -4.69
C ALA A 145 -20.13 -0.54 -5.23
N LYS A 146 -21.21 -0.74 -4.49
CA LYS A 146 -22.44 -1.38 -5.00
C LYS A 146 -23.10 -0.60 -6.16
N GLN A 147 -22.68 0.66 -6.40
CA GLN A 147 -23.10 1.43 -7.58
C GLN A 147 -22.40 0.97 -8.85
N LEU A 148 -21.41 0.09 -8.77
CA LEU A 148 -20.68 -0.45 -9.89
C LEU A 148 -21.24 -1.81 -10.33
N ASN A 149 -21.14 -2.07 -11.64
CA ASN A 149 -21.29 -3.40 -12.22
C ASN A 149 -20.01 -4.23 -11.96
N PRO A 150 -20.05 -5.55 -12.17
CA PRO A 150 -18.82 -6.37 -12.11
C PRO A 150 -17.74 -5.97 -13.12
N SER A 151 -18.10 -5.22 -14.15
CA SER A 151 -17.16 -4.58 -15.10
C SER A 151 -16.45 -3.35 -14.53
N LEU A 152 -16.81 -2.90 -13.34
CA LEU A 152 -16.41 -1.64 -12.70
C LEU A 152 -16.96 -0.39 -13.38
N GLU A 153 -17.93 -0.52 -14.27
CA GLU A 153 -18.72 0.57 -14.81
C GLU A 153 -19.82 1.00 -13.83
N PHE A 154 -20.09 2.29 -13.73
CA PHE A 154 -21.22 2.80 -12.96
C PHE A 154 -22.57 2.33 -13.54
N LYS A 155 -23.47 1.82 -12.68
CA LYS A 155 -24.82 1.38 -13.09
C LYS A 155 -25.66 2.48 -13.70
N ASN A 156 -25.48 3.70 -13.24
CA ASN A 156 -26.31 4.84 -13.61
C ASN A 156 -25.61 5.84 -14.55
N ILE A 157 -24.35 5.60 -14.92
CA ILE A 157 -23.57 6.49 -15.80
C ILE A 157 -22.80 5.64 -16.80
N ASN A 158 -23.32 5.55 -18.01
CA ASN A 158 -22.68 4.77 -19.06
C ASN A 158 -21.32 5.33 -19.46
N GLY A 159 -20.34 4.45 -19.64
CA GLY A 159 -18.98 4.81 -20.04
C GLY A 159 -18.11 5.34 -18.93
N LEU A 160 -18.60 5.45 -17.68
CA LEU A 160 -17.82 5.82 -16.52
C LEU A 160 -17.37 4.56 -15.75
N PHE A 161 -16.07 4.36 -15.68
CA PHE A 161 -15.44 3.25 -14.95
C PHE A 161 -14.66 3.77 -13.75
N SER A 162 -14.52 2.95 -12.71
CA SER A 162 -13.86 3.35 -11.49
C SER A 162 -12.95 2.25 -10.96
N GLY A 163 -11.86 2.62 -10.28
CA GLY A 163 -10.92 1.69 -9.68
C GLY A 163 -10.09 2.30 -8.56
N GLY A 164 -9.53 1.44 -7.72
CA GLY A 164 -8.61 1.82 -6.65
C GLY A 164 -9.29 2.26 -5.36
N GLN A 165 -8.64 3.15 -4.64
CA GLN A 165 -9.07 3.62 -3.33
C GLN A 165 -10.46 4.27 -3.36
N PHE A 166 -10.81 4.93 -4.44
CA PHE A 166 -12.13 5.53 -4.66
C PHE A 166 -13.28 4.51 -4.53
N ASN A 167 -13.03 3.24 -4.83
CA ASN A 167 -13.99 2.14 -4.64
C ASN A 167 -13.97 1.54 -3.22
N GLY A 168 -13.24 2.13 -2.28
CA GLY A 168 -13.16 1.66 -0.89
C GLY A 168 -12.12 0.59 -0.63
N SER A 169 -11.10 0.43 -1.48
CA SER A 169 -9.93 -0.42 -1.23
C SER A 169 -8.73 0.40 -0.78
N SER A 170 -7.79 -0.18 -0.03
CA SER A 170 -6.66 0.56 0.53
C SER A 170 -5.27 0.05 0.15
N GLY A 171 -5.17 -0.96 -0.74
CA GLY A 171 -3.88 -1.52 -1.15
C GLY A 171 -3.50 -1.15 -2.58
N TYR A 172 -2.20 -1.13 -2.85
CA TYR A 172 -1.66 -0.85 -4.19
C TYR A 172 -2.06 -1.96 -5.18
N GLU A 173 -2.03 -3.20 -4.75
CA GLU A 173 -2.36 -4.37 -5.55
C GLU A 173 -3.85 -4.38 -5.90
N GLU A 174 -4.71 -4.02 -4.94
CA GLU A 174 -6.14 -3.87 -5.17
C GLU A 174 -6.42 -2.74 -6.16
N ALA A 175 -5.72 -1.62 -6.04
CA ALA A 175 -5.88 -0.48 -6.95
C ALA A 175 -5.42 -0.82 -8.37
N ALA A 176 -4.27 -1.47 -8.52
CA ALA A 176 -3.73 -1.90 -9.80
C ALA A 176 -4.67 -2.91 -10.49
N SER A 177 -5.18 -3.88 -9.75
CA SER A 177 -6.11 -4.89 -10.26
C SER A 177 -7.42 -4.28 -10.75
N GLN A 178 -8.01 -3.38 -9.98
CA GLN A 178 -9.24 -2.68 -10.38
C GLN A 178 -8.99 -1.77 -11.59
N GLY A 179 -7.88 -1.01 -11.58
CA GLY A 179 -7.52 -0.14 -12.70
C GLY A 179 -7.33 -0.92 -14.00
N LEU A 180 -6.69 -2.09 -13.93
CA LEU A 180 -6.52 -2.97 -15.08
C LEU A 180 -7.87 -3.44 -15.65
N ILE A 181 -8.75 -3.98 -14.81
CA ILE A 181 -10.07 -4.47 -15.24
C ILE A 181 -10.96 -3.34 -15.74
N ALA A 182 -10.99 -2.21 -15.04
CA ALA A 182 -11.73 -1.03 -15.46
C ALA A 182 -11.24 -0.51 -16.83
N GLY A 183 -9.93 -0.44 -17.05
CA GLY A 183 -9.34 -0.02 -18.31
C GLY A 183 -9.62 -0.99 -19.46
N ILE A 184 -9.54 -2.29 -19.23
CA ILE A 184 -9.91 -3.31 -20.23
C ILE A 184 -11.40 -3.15 -20.60
N ASN A 185 -12.27 -3.06 -19.61
CA ASN A 185 -13.72 -2.97 -19.86
C ASN A 185 -14.11 -1.65 -20.51
N ALA A 186 -13.45 -0.55 -20.20
CA ALA A 186 -13.64 0.70 -20.91
C ALA A 186 -13.26 0.57 -22.40
N ALA A 187 -12.14 -0.10 -22.72
CA ALA A 187 -11.75 -0.40 -24.09
C ALA A 187 -12.75 -1.32 -24.79
N MET A 188 -13.22 -2.39 -24.11
CA MET A 188 -14.25 -3.29 -24.66
C MET A 188 -15.53 -2.55 -24.98
N SER A 189 -15.98 -1.65 -24.10
CA SER A 189 -17.15 -0.81 -24.33
C SER A 189 -17.01 0.04 -25.60
N VAL A 190 -15.86 0.69 -25.80
CA VAL A 190 -15.59 1.47 -27.02
C VAL A 190 -15.55 0.60 -28.29
N LEU A 191 -15.05 -0.62 -28.15
CA LEU A 191 -14.94 -1.59 -29.25
C LEU A 191 -16.24 -2.38 -29.48
N HIS A 192 -17.30 -2.09 -28.72
CA HIS A 192 -18.58 -2.82 -28.74
C HIS A 192 -18.41 -4.35 -28.56
N ARG A 193 -17.53 -4.74 -27.64
CA ARG A 193 -17.27 -6.13 -27.25
C ARG A 193 -17.83 -6.40 -25.86
N ASP A 194 -18.02 -7.69 -25.55
CA ASP A 194 -18.46 -8.13 -24.22
C ASP A 194 -17.40 -7.75 -23.15
N PRO A 195 -17.84 -7.36 -21.95
CA PRO A 195 -16.92 -7.02 -20.88
C PRO A 195 -16.17 -8.24 -20.35
N LEU A 196 -14.93 -8.05 -19.91
CA LEU A 196 -14.18 -9.03 -19.16
C LEU A 196 -14.70 -9.06 -17.71
N ILE A 197 -15.34 -10.15 -17.33
CA ILE A 197 -15.77 -10.42 -15.97
C ILE A 197 -15.03 -11.66 -15.48
N LEU A 198 -14.22 -11.50 -14.45
CA LEU A 198 -13.50 -12.61 -13.82
C LEU A 198 -14.34 -13.19 -12.68
N ASP A 199 -14.54 -14.50 -12.70
CA ASP A 199 -15.26 -15.20 -11.66
C ASP A 199 -14.42 -15.36 -10.39
N ARG A 200 -15.08 -15.51 -9.25
CA ARG A 200 -14.44 -15.78 -7.94
C ARG A 200 -13.63 -17.09 -7.94
N SER A 201 -14.02 -18.06 -8.77
CA SER A 201 -13.30 -19.32 -8.95
C SER A 201 -12.06 -19.19 -9.84
N GLU A 202 -11.97 -18.14 -10.65
CA GLU A 202 -10.90 -17.95 -11.61
C GLU A 202 -9.73 -17.13 -11.07
N SER A 203 -10.00 -16.14 -10.21
CA SER A 203 -8.94 -15.23 -9.74
C SER A 203 -9.25 -14.53 -8.43
N TYR A 204 -8.19 -14.08 -7.74
CA TYR A 204 -8.33 -13.15 -6.62
C TYR A 204 -8.87 -11.78 -7.05
N ILE A 205 -8.64 -11.37 -8.30
CA ILE A 205 -9.25 -10.17 -8.89
C ILE A 205 -10.77 -10.32 -8.97
N GLY A 206 -11.26 -11.49 -9.38
CA GLY A 206 -12.69 -11.80 -9.38
C GLY A 206 -13.28 -11.76 -7.97
N VAL A 207 -12.61 -12.33 -6.97
CA VAL A 207 -13.02 -12.24 -5.57
C VAL A 207 -13.07 -10.81 -5.08
N LEU A 208 -12.03 -10.00 -5.37
CA LEU A 208 -11.94 -8.59 -5.01
C LEU A 208 -13.11 -7.78 -5.57
N ILE A 209 -13.35 -7.88 -6.87
CA ILE A 209 -14.38 -7.09 -7.54
C ILE A 209 -15.78 -7.52 -7.07
N ASP A 210 -16.04 -8.82 -7.00
CA ASP A 210 -17.32 -9.32 -6.52
C ASP A 210 -17.60 -8.87 -5.08
N ASP A 211 -16.61 -8.98 -4.18
CA ASP A 211 -16.76 -8.48 -2.80
C ASP A 211 -17.06 -6.97 -2.74
N LEU A 212 -16.39 -6.16 -3.58
CA LEU A 212 -16.63 -4.72 -3.61
C LEU A 212 -18.05 -4.36 -4.08
N VAL A 213 -18.53 -5.00 -5.15
CA VAL A 213 -19.81 -4.61 -5.77
C VAL A 213 -21.04 -5.28 -5.14
N THR A 214 -20.84 -6.32 -4.30
CA THR A 214 -21.94 -7.06 -3.69
C THR A 214 -22.04 -6.90 -2.19
N LYS A 215 -20.91 -6.75 -1.48
CA LYS A 215 -20.87 -6.69 -0.02
C LYS A 215 -20.88 -5.26 0.52
N ASP A 216 -21.40 -5.07 1.73
CA ASP A 216 -21.25 -3.83 2.48
C ASP A 216 -19.88 -3.79 3.16
N ASN A 217 -18.97 -3.04 2.57
CA ASN A 217 -17.65 -2.81 3.14
C ASN A 217 -17.70 -1.51 3.97
N ARG A 218 -17.62 -1.65 5.31
CA ARG A 218 -17.61 -0.51 6.24
C ARG A 218 -16.21 -0.06 6.63
N GLU A 219 -15.20 -0.78 6.17
CA GLU A 219 -13.78 -0.51 6.38
C GLU A 219 -13.04 -0.65 5.04
N PRO A 220 -11.86 -0.02 4.89
CA PRO A 220 -11.06 -0.17 3.67
C PRO A 220 -10.81 -1.64 3.34
N TYR A 221 -11.23 -2.04 2.14
CA TYR A 221 -11.09 -3.42 1.70
C TYR A 221 -9.62 -3.79 1.46
N ARG A 222 -9.21 -4.95 2.00
CA ARG A 222 -7.94 -5.58 1.69
C ARG A 222 -8.18 -7.01 1.25
N MET A 223 -7.50 -7.40 0.16
CA MET A 223 -7.53 -8.78 -0.32
C MET A 223 -6.73 -9.69 0.60
N MET A 224 -7.37 -10.75 1.06
CA MET A 224 -6.75 -11.80 1.85
C MET A 224 -7.15 -13.16 1.28
N THR A 225 -6.26 -14.13 1.39
CA THR A 225 -6.54 -15.51 0.94
C THR A 225 -7.78 -16.13 1.61
N SER A 226 -8.08 -15.71 2.84
CA SER A 226 -9.27 -16.16 3.59
C SER A 226 -10.60 -15.69 2.97
N ARG A 227 -10.59 -14.70 2.08
CA ARG A 227 -11.80 -14.22 1.38
C ARG A 227 -12.19 -15.09 0.19
N ALA A 228 -11.26 -15.93 -0.31
CA ALA A 228 -11.49 -16.78 -1.46
C ALA A 228 -11.94 -18.18 -1.04
N GLU A 229 -13.07 -18.63 -1.55
CA GLU A 229 -13.61 -19.98 -1.34
C GLU A 229 -12.71 -21.02 -2.02
N TYR A 230 -12.16 -20.67 -3.18
CA TYR A 230 -11.32 -21.54 -4.03
C TYR A 230 -9.83 -21.36 -3.77
N ARG A 231 -9.40 -20.96 -2.56
CA ARG A 231 -7.99 -20.64 -2.24
C ARG A 231 -6.99 -21.77 -2.53
N LEU A 232 -7.43 -23.03 -2.52
CA LEU A 232 -6.59 -24.16 -2.88
C LEU A 232 -6.32 -24.23 -4.39
N LEU A 233 -7.21 -23.68 -5.21
CA LEU A 233 -7.07 -23.58 -6.66
C LEU A 233 -6.34 -22.29 -7.06
N LEU A 234 -6.65 -21.18 -6.39
CA LEU A 234 -6.13 -19.85 -6.68
C LEU A 234 -4.75 -19.67 -6.05
N ARG A 235 -3.71 -20.30 -6.61
CA ARG A 235 -2.35 -20.21 -6.11
C ARG A 235 -1.51 -19.28 -6.99
N GLN A 236 -0.42 -18.75 -6.40
CA GLN A 236 0.53 -17.91 -7.12
C GLN A 236 1.26 -18.69 -8.21
N ASP A 237 1.65 -19.95 -7.92
CA ASP A 237 2.42 -20.81 -8.80
C ASP A 237 1.70 -21.25 -10.09
N ASN A 238 0.39 -21.06 -10.17
CA ASN A 238 -0.41 -21.42 -11.35
C ASN A 238 -1.20 -20.23 -11.94
N ALA A 239 -0.96 -19.02 -11.46
CA ALA A 239 -1.75 -17.84 -11.85
C ALA A 239 -1.60 -17.49 -13.34
N ASP A 240 -0.40 -17.59 -13.87
CA ASP A 240 -0.08 -17.38 -15.28
C ASP A 240 -0.83 -18.37 -16.19
N LEU A 241 -0.82 -19.65 -15.86
CA LEU A 241 -1.53 -20.69 -16.61
C LEU A 241 -3.05 -20.48 -16.60
N ARG A 242 -3.62 -20.10 -15.45
CA ARG A 242 -5.07 -19.90 -15.32
C ARG A 242 -5.55 -18.66 -16.06
N LEU A 243 -4.79 -17.56 -16.01
CA LEU A 243 -5.23 -16.26 -16.49
C LEU A 243 -4.72 -15.92 -17.90
N ARG A 244 -3.71 -16.66 -18.41
CA ARG A 244 -3.11 -16.42 -19.72
C ARG A 244 -4.15 -16.38 -20.84
N LYS A 245 -5.08 -17.33 -20.85
CA LYS A 245 -6.14 -17.39 -21.88
C LYS A 245 -6.98 -16.11 -21.89
N ASN A 246 -7.37 -15.63 -20.73
CA ASN A 246 -8.16 -14.40 -20.60
C ASN A 246 -7.34 -13.19 -21.05
N CYS A 247 -6.09 -13.08 -20.62
CA CYS A 247 -5.21 -11.99 -21.07
C CYS A 247 -5.01 -11.99 -22.59
N LEU A 248 -4.74 -13.15 -23.20
CA LEU A 248 -4.52 -13.25 -24.64
C LEU A 248 -5.77 -12.94 -25.47
N LEU A 249 -6.94 -13.40 -25.03
CA LEU A 249 -8.21 -13.13 -25.71
C LEU A 249 -8.55 -11.63 -25.80
N TYR A 250 -8.19 -10.87 -24.76
CA TYR A 250 -8.61 -9.47 -24.63
C TYR A 250 -7.48 -8.48 -24.97
N THR A 251 -6.22 -8.85 -24.84
CA THR A 251 -5.10 -7.94 -25.01
C THR A 251 -4.17 -8.25 -26.17
N SER A 252 -4.20 -9.48 -26.72
CA SER A 252 -3.33 -9.84 -27.85
C SER A 252 -3.87 -9.33 -29.18
N PRO A 253 -3.05 -8.64 -29.98
CA PRO A 253 -3.44 -8.21 -31.33
C PRO A 253 -3.40 -9.37 -32.36
N SER A 254 -2.88 -10.54 -32.00
CA SER A 254 -2.65 -11.65 -32.94
C SER A 254 -3.37 -12.94 -32.51
N PRO A 255 -4.12 -13.58 -33.43
CA PRO A 255 -4.70 -14.90 -33.20
C PRO A 255 -3.67 -16.00 -32.92
N ARG A 256 -2.39 -15.78 -33.25
CA ARG A 256 -1.30 -16.75 -33.00
C ARG A 256 -0.89 -16.83 -31.55
N ASP A 257 -1.20 -15.80 -30.76
CA ASP A 257 -0.89 -15.76 -29.33
C ASP A 257 -1.92 -16.49 -28.47
N CYS A 258 -3.00 -17.00 -29.10
CA CYS A 258 -4.09 -17.74 -28.46
C CYS A 258 -3.94 -19.28 -28.54
N SER A 259 -2.87 -19.80 -29.12
CA SER A 259 -2.61 -21.23 -29.25
C SER A 259 -1.72 -21.80 -28.16
#